data_62a3e6c626ac53dd2627c1151523dbfb
#
_entry.id   62a3e6c626ac53dd2627c1151523dbfb
#
_cell.length_a   1.000
_cell.length_b   1.000
_cell.length_c   1.000
_cell.angle_alpha   90.00
_cell.angle_beta   90.00
_cell.angle_gamma   90.00
#
_symmetry.space_group_name_H-M   'P 1'
#
loop_
_entity.id
_entity.type
_entity.pdbx_description
1 polymer ?
#
loop_
_entity_poly.entity_id
_entity_poly.type
_entity_poly.pdbx_seq_one_letter_code
_entity_poly.pdbx_strand_id
1 'polypeptide(L)'
;MFDKNRFAKFLIYFMVAYWAALLLFMGVTLPSAFESAAPSMEPYHILNQGLIYVLITDFLVRFVIQTATSHEIKPYLLMPVKKKKLIDTLLLQSATSLYNLFWFFLFVPFAFLSIFRFYGMTGIICYLTGIWLLMVLNNYWYLLCKMLLNEKTVYLLLPLAVYSLLAIAEFIPEGNPISTFTMNLGEGFIEGSLPAYLSVIILILLMIFINRTLQIRLLYSEISKVEDTKIKHVSEYKFLDRYGEIGEYIRLELKLYLRNKTVKTQFRMGFIIMIAFSCVLAFTDVYDRMTNFICIYNFAILPVMTLGQVMCFEGNYLDGLMSRKESIYNLLRAKYYLNCLILLIPSLIMIIPIIRGKISPLMAVSYLLFTVGAVFFTLLQLAVYNKKTLPLNANVMRSNRGSSLFQSFLISCASSCH
;
A
#
# COMPACT_ATOMS: atom_id res chain seq x y z
N MET A 1 8.24 1.88 20.34
CA MET A 1 9.20 1.10 19.52
C MET A 1 10.07 1.98 18.60
N PHE A 2 9.57 3.13 18.17
CA PHE A 2 10.37 4.13 17.42
C PHE A 2 11.42 4.86 18.25
N ASP A 3 11.35 4.80 19.58
CA ASP A 3 12.23 5.56 20.48
C ASP A 3 13.68 5.07 20.53
N LYS A 4 13.97 3.87 20.07
CA LYS A 4 15.32 3.29 20.17
C LYS A 4 16.28 3.62 19.01
N ASN A 5 15.79 4.15 17.87
CA ASN A 5 16.66 4.35 16.72
C ASN A 5 16.58 5.81 16.22
N ARG A 6 17.50 6.67 16.68
CA ARG A 6 17.58 8.10 16.33
C ARG A 6 17.69 8.32 14.80
N PHE A 7 18.41 7.43 14.12
CA PHE A 7 18.58 7.49 12.66
C PHE A 7 17.25 7.23 11.92
N ALA A 8 16.45 6.25 12.35
CA ALA A 8 15.16 5.96 11.75
C ALA A 8 14.17 7.13 11.92
N LYS A 9 14.19 7.81 13.09
CA LYS A 9 13.40 9.04 13.30
C LYS A 9 13.83 10.15 12.36
N PHE A 10 15.14 10.39 12.26
CA PHE A 10 15.69 11.40 11.35
C PHE A 10 15.26 11.15 9.91
N LEU A 11 15.34 9.89 9.43
CA LEU A 11 14.98 9.54 8.07
C LEU A 11 13.48 9.75 7.79
N ILE A 12 12.60 9.44 8.75
CA ILE A 12 11.17 9.72 8.63
C ILE A 12 10.91 11.22 8.57
N TYR A 13 11.49 12.01 9.46
CA TYR A 13 11.32 13.47 9.43
C TYR A 13 11.87 14.09 8.15
N PHE A 14 13.02 13.59 7.69
CA PHE A 14 13.60 14.03 6.41
C PHE A 14 12.67 13.72 5.23
N MET A 15 12.10 12.52 5.16
CA MET A 15 11.15 12.14 4.11
C MET A 15 9.87 12.99 4.16
N VAL A 16 9.31 13.23 5.34
CA VAL A 16 8.13 14.10 5.50
C VAL A 16 8.46 15.53 5.07
N ALA A 17 9.61 16.07 5.49
CA ALA A 17 10.05 17.40 5.11
C ALA A 17 10.31 17.51 3.59
N TYR A 18 10.92 16.50 2.99
CA TYR A 18 11.13 16.42 1.53
C TYR A 18 9.81 16.47 0.76
N TRP A 19 8.84 15.65 1.13
CA TRP A 19 7.52 15.65 0.48
C TRP A 19 6.75 16.95 0.72
N ALA A 20 6.83 17.52 1.92
CA ALA A 20 6.22 18.81 2.21
C ALA A 20 6.85 19.94 1.36
N ALA A 21 8.17 19.97 1.24
CA ALA A 21 8.89 20.93 0.39
C ALA A 21 8.52 20.76 -1.10
N LEU A 22 8.38 19.53 -1.57
CA LEU A 22 7.96 19.25 -2.94
C LEU A 22 6.53 19.75 -3.21
N LEU A 23 5.59 19.51 -2.29
CA LEU A 23 4.23 20.02 -2.40
C LEU A 23 4.16 21.56 -2.35
N LEU A 24 4.97 22.19 -1.48
CA LEU A 24 5.10 23.65 -1.45
C LEU A 24 5.62 24.20 -2.78
N PHE A 25 6.69 23.58 -3.31
CA PHE A 25 7.24 23.96 -4.61
C PHE A 25 6.21 23.83 -5.72
N MET A 26 5.46 22.72 -5.77
CA MET A 26 4.38 22.54 -6.71
C MET A 26 3.27 23.59 -6.54
N GLY A 27 2.87 23.88 -5.31
CA GLY A 27 1.86 24.91 -5.01
C GLY A 27 2.23 26.31 -5.51
N VAL A 28 3.53 26.63 -5.53
CA VAL A 28 4.04 27.91 -6.02
C VAL A 28 4.16 27.92 -7.55
N THR A 29 4.57 26.80 -8.16
CA THR A 29 4.86 26.74 -9.60
C THR A 29 3.64 26.41 -10.47
N LEU A 30 2.64 25.68 -9.93
CA LEU A 30 1.45 25.27 -10.70
C LEU A 30 0.65 26.46 -11.27
N PRO A 31 0.40 27.59 -10.57
CA PRO A 31 -0.32 28.71 -11.17
C PRO A 31 0.31 29.19 -12.46
N SER A 32 1.62 29.47 -12.46
CA SER A 32 2.35 29.92 -13.64
C SER A 32 2.42 28.87 -14.76
N ALA A 33 2.52 27.57 -14.38
CA ALA A 33 2.49 26.47 -15.33
C ALA A 33 1.11 26.37 -16.01
N PHE A 34 0.03 26.53 -15.27
CA PHE A 34 -1.34 26.49 -15.84
C PHE A 34 -1.64 27.71 -16.69
N GLU A 35 -1.22 28.92 -16.31
CA GLU A 35 -1.33 30.11 -17.14
C GLU A 35 -0.59 29.95 -18.49
N SER A 36 0.56 29.29 -18.50
CA SER A 36 1.31 29.04 -19.73
C SER A 36 0.70 27.94 -20.59
N ALA A 37 0.09 26.91 -19.98
CA ALA A 37 -0.48 25.77 -20.68
C ALA A 37 -1.89 26.05 -21.25
N ALA A 38 -2.70 26.85 -20.54
CA ALA A 38 -4.08 27.19 -20.91
C ALA A 38 -4.39 28.66 -20.58
N PRO A 39 -3.92 29.62 -21.40
CA PRO A 39 -4.09 31.05 -21.14
C PRO A 39 -5.54 31.54 -21.10
N SER A 40 -6.48 30.75 -21.62
CA SER A 40 -7.91 31.06 -21.64
C SER A 40 -8.66 30.69 -20.37
N MET A 41 -8.03 29.94 -19.44
CA MET A 41 -8.65 29.47 -18.22
C MET A 41 -7.84 29.93 -17.01
N GLU A 42 -8.52 30.35 -15.96
CA GLU A 42 -7.87 30.70 -14.70
C GLU A 42 -7.28 29.45 -14.02
N PRO A 43 -6.08 29.54 -13.40
CA PRO A 43 -5.39 28.40 -12.81
C PRO A 43 -6.21 27.60 -11.79
N TYR A 44 -7.08 28.25 -11.03
CA TYR A 44 -7.93 27.56 -10.05
C TYR A 44 -9.01 26.67 -10.69
N HIS A 45 -9.51 26.99 -11.90
CA HIS A 45 -10.42 26.12 -12.63
C HIS A 45 -9.73 24.80 -13.01
N ILE A 46 -8.49 24.88 -13.52
CA ILE A 46 -7.71 23.71 -13.94
C ILE A 46 -7.39 22.82 -12.72
N LEU A 47 -6.98 23.43 -11.60
CA LEU A 47 -6.72 22.65 -10.39
C LEU A 47 -7.99 21.99 -9.85
N ASN A 48 -9.13 22.68 -9.89
CA ASN A 48 -10.42 22.15 -9.45
C ASN A 48 -10.91 21.01 -10.35
N GLN A 49 -10.67 21.06 -11.65
CA GLN A 49 -10.88 19.91 -12.55
C GLN A 49 -10.02 18.72 -12.14
N GLY A 50 -8.79 18.96 -11.68
CA GLY A 50 -7.85 17.94 -11.23
C GLY A 50 -8.09 17.41 -9.82
N LEU A 51 -9.04 17.91 -9.04
CA LEU A 51 -9.25 17.50 -7.65
C LEU A 51 -9.50 16.00 -7.48
N ILE A 52 -10.17 15.35 -8.44
CA ILE A 52 -10.40 13.91 -8.39
C ILE A 52 -9.07 13.13 -8.41
N TYR A 53 -8.09 13.56 -9.20
CA TYR A 53 -6.78 12.91 -9.28
C TYR A 53 -5.98 13.12 -7.99
N VAL A 54 -6.14 14.29 -7.35
CA VAL A 54 -5.55 14.57 -6.02
C VAL A 54 -6.16 13.64 -4.97
N LEU A 55 -7.49 13.45 -4.96
CA LEU A 55 -8.17 12.54 -4.03
C LEU A 55 -7.76 11.08 -4.24
N ILE A 56 -7.62 10.63 -5.49
CA ILE A 56 -7.13 9.28 -5.82
C ILE A 56 -5.69 9.11 -5.31
N THR A 57 -4.83 10.09 -5.56
CA THR A 57 -3.43 10.06 -5.10
C THR A 57 -3.34 10.03 -3.57
N ASP A 58 -4.12 10.87 -2.88
CA ASP A 58 -4.22 10.87 -1.42
C ASP A 58 -4.68 9.51 -0.88
N PHE A 59 -5.71 8.92 -1.50
CA PHE A 59 -6.16 7.57 -1.12
C PHE A 59 -5.04 6.53 -1.25
N LEU A 60 -4.31 6.51 -2.37
CA LEU A 60 -3.21 5.57 -2.60
C LEU A 60 -2.07 5.77 -1.59
N VAL A 61 -1.68 7.02 -1.34
CA VAL A 61 -0.65 7.37 -0.36
C VAL A 61 -1.06 6.90 1.04
N ARG A 62 -2.29 7.19 1.47
CA ARG A 62 -2.83 6.71 2.75
C ARG A 62 -2.87 5.21 2.83
N PHE A 63 -3.28 4.55 1.75
CA PHE A 63 -3.40 3.10 1.70
C PHE A 63 -2.07 2.39 1.95
N VAL A 64 -0.96 2.98 1.47
CA VAL A 64 0.40 2.47 1.66
C VAL A 64 0.98 2.87 3.01
N ILE A 65 0.88 4.14 3.40
CA ILE A 65 1.62 4.70 4.53
C ILE A 65 0.82 4.64 5.84
N GLN A 66 -0.48 4.95 5.80
CA GLN A 66 -1.30 5.09 6.99
C GLN A 66 -1.74 3.72 7.52
N THR A 67 -1.50 3.49 8.80
CA THR A 67 -2.04 2.31 9.51
C THR A 67 -3.48 2.59 9.94
N ALA A 68 -4.35 1.57 9.81
CA ALA A 68 -5.73 1.72 10.24
C ALA A 68 -5.83 1.84 11.77
N THR A 69 -6.59 2.82 12.25
CA THR A 69 -6.84 3.06 13.69
C THR A 69 -7.53 1.90 14.42
N SER A 70 -8.14 0.97 13.67
CA SER A 70 -8.74 -0.26 14.25
C SER A 70 -7.73 -1.13 15.05
N HIS A 71 -6.42 -0.94 14.83
CA HIS A 71 -5.38 -1.65 15.59
C HIS A 71 -5.19 -1.11 17.01
N GLU A 72 -5.56 0.13 17.23
CA GLU A 72 -5.44 0.78 18.54
C GLU A 72 -6.56 0.35 19.49
N ILE A 73 -7.63 -0.28 18.98
CA ILE A 73 -8.81 -0.70 19.79
C ILE A 73 -8.46 -1.87 20.72
N LYS A 74 -7.61 -2.81 20.30
CA LYS A 74 -7.36 -4.06 21.05
C LYS A 74 -6.93 -3.89 22.50
N PRO A 75 -5.99 -2.99 22.86
CA PRO A 75 -5.62 -2.77 24.24
C PRO A 75 -6.76 -2.25 25.12
N TYR A 76 -7.67 -1.47 24.52
CA TYR A 76 -8.78 -0.86 25.24
C TYR A 76 -10.01 -1.77 25.40
N LEU A 77 -10.04 -2.93 24.72
CA LEU A 77 -11.14 -3.89 24.85
C LEU A 77 -11.26 -4.49 26.25
N LEU A 78 -10.15 -4.52 26.99
CA LEU A 78 -10.09 -5.01 28.39
C LEU A 78 -10.49 -3.94 29.41
N MET A 79 -10.62 -2.69 28.99
CA MET A 79 -11.01 -1.58 29.88
C MET A 79 -12.53 -1.52 30.04
N PRO A 80 -13.05 -1.05 31.18
CA PRO A 80 -14.49 -0.92 31.44
C PRO A 80 -15.10 0.29 30.73
N VAL A 81 -14.82 0.46 29.43
CA VAL A 81 -15.33 1.54 28.57
C VAL A 81 -16.37 1.00 27.60
N LYS A 82 -17.45 1.75 27.40
CA LYS A 82 -18.47 1.40 26.40
C LYS A 82 -17.84 1.36 25.00
N LYS A 83 -17.86 0.18 24.37
CA LYS A 83 -17.22 -0.08 23.04
C LYS A 83 -17.68 0.91 21.96
N LYS A 84 -18.95 1.32 21.98
CA LYS A 84 -19.49 2.33 21.05
C LYS A 84 -18.80 3.67 21.22
N LYS A 85 -18.61 4.16 22.46
CA LYS A 85 -17.93 5.43 22.74
C LYS A 85 -16.46 5.40 22.29
N LEU A 86 -15.80 4.27 22.45
CA LEU A 86 -14.42 4.09 21.98
C LEU A 86 -14.33 4.26 20.45
N ILE A 87 -15.23 3.62 19.70
CA ILE A 87 -15.26 3.72 18.24
C ILE A 87 -15.56 5.17 17.81
N ASP A 88 -16.52 5.82 18.45
CA ASP A 88 -16.87 7.22 18.14
C ASP A 88 -15.69 8.16 18.38
N THR A 89 -14.91 7.96 19.45
CA THR A 89 -13.69 8.74 19.74
C THR A 89 -12.62 8.49 18.69
N LEU A 90 -12.40 7.25 18.25
CA LEU A 90 -11.41 6.94 17.22
C LEU A 90 -11.78 7.49 15.84
N LEU A 91 -13.07 7.48 15.50
CA LEU A 91 -13.55 8.11 14.26
C LEU A 91 -13.34 9.64 14.29
N LEU A 92 -13.58 10.28 15.43
CA LEU A 92 -13.35 11.71 15.60
C LEU A 92 -11.85 12.04 15.53
N GLN A 93 -11.00 11.27 16.19
CA GLN A 93 -9.55 11.40 16.13
C GLN A 93 -9.01 11.25 14.71
N SER A 94 -9.62 10.38 13.91
CA SER A 94 -9.26 10.20 12.51
C SER A 94 -9.54 11.46 11.67
N ALA A 95 -10.64 12.18 11.94
CA ALA A 95 -10.95 13.43 11.26
C ALA A 95 -9.89 14.53 11.50
N THR A 96 -9.31 14.57 12.71
CA THR A 96 -8.27 15.54 13.11
C THR A 96 -6.84 15.07 12.82
N SER A 97 -6.69 13.99 12.05
CA SER A 97 -5.37 13.44 11.71
C SER A 97 -4.52 14.41 10.89
N LEU A 98 -3.21 14.47 11.18
CA LEU A 98 -2.23 15.27 10.43
C LEU A 98 -2.20 14.93 8.92
N TYR A 99 -2.59 13.71 8.54
CA TYR A 99 -2.71 13.34 7.12
C TYR A 99 -3.73 14.20 6.37
N ASN A 100 -4.77 14.68 7.03
CA ASN A 100 -5.78 15.55 6.41
C ASN A 100 -5.27 16.95 6.12
N LEU A 101 -4.20 17.38 6.81
CA LEU A 101 -3.58 18.71 6.66
C LEU A 101 -2.38 18.68 5.71
N PHE A 102 -1.89 17.50 5.33
CA PHE A 102 -0.67 17.36 4.55
C PHE A 102 -0.76 18.04 3.17
N TRP A 103 -1.92 17.98 2.54
CA TRP A 103 -2.18 18.63 1.26
C TRP A 103 -2.23 20.16 1.33
N PHE A 104 -2.33 20.74 2.51
CA PHE A 104 -2.28 22.20 2.67
C PHE A 104 -0.94 22.78 2.24
N PHE A 105 0.14 22.01 2.27
CA PHE A 105 1.42 22.45 1.71
C PHE A 105 1.34 22.77 0.22
N LEU A 106 0.41 22.14 -0.52
CA LEU A 106 0.15 22.47 -1.92
C LEU A 106 -0.92 23.53 -2.07
N PHE A 107 -2.06 23.37 -1.39
CA PHE A 107 -3.23 24.22 -1.63
C PHE A 107 -3.10 25.64 -1.05
N VAL A 108 -2.36 25.83 0.04
CA VAL A 108 -2.18 27.16 0.64
C VAL A 108 -1.40 28.08 -0.30
N PRO A 109 -0.17 27.78 -0.74
CA PRO A 109 0.55 28.66 -1.65
C PRO A 109 -0.18 28.85 -2.99
N PHE A 110 -0.81 27.80 -3.51
CA PHE A 110 -1.62 27.89 -4.71
C PHE A 110 -2.79 28.86 -4.56
N ALA A 111 -3.55 28.79 -3.45
CA ALA A 111 -4.69 29.66 -3.20
C ALA A 111 -4.27 31.13 -3.06
N PHE A 112 -3.12 31.40 -2.43
CA PHE A 112 -2.59 32.75 -2.33
C PHE A 112 -2.18 33.34 -3.68
N LEU A 113 -1.66 32.54 -4.59
CA LEU A 113 -1.18 33.01 -5.90
C LEU A 113 -2.29 33.06 -6.95
N SER A 114 -3.30 32.21 -6.85
CA SER A 114 -4.36 32.09 -7.86
C SER A 114 -5.69 32.70 -7.40
N ILE A 115 -6.19 32.36 -6.19
CA ILE A 115 -7.54 32.72 -5.74
C ILE A 115 -7.56 34.11 -5.09
N PHE A 116 -6.50 34.52 -4.38
CA PHE A 116 -6.45 35.78 -3.65
C PHE A 116 -6.76 36.99 -4.52
N ARG A 117 -6.32 36.97 -5.78
CA ARG A 117 -6.48 38.06 -6.74
C ARG A 117 -7.95 38.35 -7.06
N PHE A 118 -8.80 37.32 -7.08
CA PHE A 118 -10.20 37.42 -7.50
C PHE A 118 -11.18 37.46 -6.33
N TYR A 119 -10.91 36.68 -5.27
CA TYR A 119 -11.87 36.45 -4.19
C TYR A 119 -11.34 36.92 -2.81
N GLY A 120 -10.12 37.48 -2.77
CA GLY A 120 -9.52 37.95 -1.55
C GLY A 120 -9.31 36.86 -0.47
N MET A 121 -9.16 37.30 0.80
CA MET A 121 -8.85 36.38 1.90
C MET A 121 -10.04 35.48 2.26
N THR A 122 -11.26 35.94 2.08
CA THR A 122 -12.48 35.16 2.32
C THR A 122 -12.57 33.95 1.40
N GLY A 123 -12.30 34.14 0.10
CA GLY A 123 -12.28 33.02 -0.85
C GLY A 123 -11.22 31.95 -0.51
N ILE A 124 -10.03 32.40 -0.04
CA ILE A 124 -8.98 31.45 0.38
C ILE A 124 -9.44 30.60 1.58
N ILE A 125 -9.98 31.26 2.62
CA ILE A 125 -10.43 30.56 3.84
C ILE A 125 -11.56 29.57 3.50
N CYS A 126 -12.53 30.02 2.71
CA CYS A 126 -13.61 29.17 2.22
C CYS A 126 -13.06 28.00 1.42
N TYR A 127 -12.19 28.21 0.45
CA TYR A 127 -11.59 27.16 -0.35
C TYR A 127 -10.84 26.12 0.49
N LEU A 128 -9.95 26.57 1.38
CA LEU A 128 -9.16 25.68 2.23
C LEU A 128 -10.04 24.85 3.19
N THR A 129 -11.12 25.44 3.72
CA THR A 129 -12.08 24.66 4.53
C THR A 129 -12.81 23.60 3.69
N GLY A 130 -13.20 23.90 2.44
CA GLY A 130 -13.77 22.93 1.52
C GLY A 130 -12.82 21.79 1.18
N ILE A 131 -11.56 22.11 0.88
CA ILE A 131 -10.51 21.11 0.63
C ILE A 131 -10.28 20.24 1.87
N TRP A 132 -10.25 20.83 3.07
CA TRP A 132 -10.12 20.05 4.31
C TRP A 132 -11.28 19.05 4.48
N LEU A 133 -12.51 19.46 4.21
CA LEU A 133 -13.67 18.56 4.25
C LEU A 133 -13.54 17.41 3.24
N LEU A 134 -13.06 17.69 2.02
CA LEU A 134 -12.80 16.64 1.02
C LEU A 134 -11.71 15.65 1.50
N MET A 135 -10.64 16.13 2.13
CA MET A 135 -9.60 15.26 2.69
C MET A 135 -10.14 14.41 3.85
N VAL A 136 -11.03 14.95 4.68
CA VAL A 136 -11.73 14.20 5.73
C VAL A 136 -12.66 13.13 5.13
N LEU A 137 -13.40 13.45 4.07
CA LEU A 137 -14.24 12.50 3.36
C LEU A 137 -13.40 11.34 2.80
N ASN A 138 -12.30 11.67 2.12
CA ASN A 138 -11.37 10.68 1.56
C ASN A 138 -10.72 9.80 2.65
N ASN A 139 -10.43 10.38 3.81
CA ASN A 139 -9.95 9.62 4.96
C ASN A 139 -10.97 8.58 5.46
N TYR A 140 -12.25 8.92 5.55
CA TYR A 140 -13.29 7.96 5.93
C TYR A 140 -13.50 6.87 4.87
N TRP A 141 -13.38 7.22 3.58
CA TRP A 141 -13.36 6.26 2.48
C TRP A 141 -12.18 5.29 2.61
N TYR A 142 -10.98 5.81 2.85
CA TYR A 142 -9.79 5.01 3.10
C TYR A 142 -9.99 4.05 4.29
N LEU A 143 -10.51 4.55 5.43
CA LEU A 143 -10.75 3.74 6.62
C LEU A 143 -11.69 2.57 6.33
N LEU A 144 -12.78 2.82 5.61
CA LEU A 144 -13.74 1.82 5.20
C LEU A 144 -13.08 0.72 4.35
N CYS A 145 -12.38 1.11 3.31
CA CYS A 145 -11.69 0.17 2.42
C CYS A 145 -10.63 -0.66 3.17
N LYS A 146 -9.82 -0.01 4.00
CA LYS A 146 -8.76 -0.67 4.79
C LYS A 146 -9.33 -1.65 5.80
N MET A 147 -10.44 -1.32 6.43
CA MET A 147 -11.11 -2.15 7.41
C MET A 147 -11.73 -3.40 6.76
N LEU A 148 -12.44 -3.23 5.65
CA LEU A 148 -13.00 -4.34 4.89
C LEU A 148 -11.90 -5.29 4.39
N LEU A 149 -10.81 -4.74 3.88
CA LEU A 149 -9.68 -5.52 3.40
C LEU A 149 -9.01 -6.34 4.51
N ASN A 150 -8.98 -5.82 5.75
CA ASN A 150 -8.49 -6.57 6.90
C ASN A 150 -9.34 -7.80 7.23
N GLU A 151 -10.62 -7.80 6.86
CA GLU A 151 -11.50 -8.97 7.02
C GLU A 151 -11.26 -10.03 5.96
N LYS A 152 -11.39 -9.64 4.69
CA LYS A 152 -11.21 -10.53 3.53
C LYS A 152 -10.50 -9.80 2.40
N THR A 153 -9.50 -10.43 1.81
CA THR A 153 -8.73 -9.88 0.69
C THR A 153 -9.59 -9.59 -0.55
N VAL A 154 -10.73 -10.27 -0.69
CA VAL A 154 -11.69 -10.05 -1.80
C VAL A 154 -12.24 -8.62 -1.81
N TYR A 155 -12.34 -7.95 -0.67
CA TYR A 155 -12.80 -6.57 -0.60
C TYR A 155 -11.83 -5.53 -1.22
N LEU A 156 -10.66 -5.96 -1.68
CA LEU A 156 -9.81 -5.13 -2.56
C LEU A 156 -10.53 -4.76 -3.86
N LEU A 157 -11.45 -5.61 -4.32
CA LEU A 157 -12.25 -5.32 -5.51
C LEU A 157 -13.14 -4.09 -5.33
N LEU A 158 -13.50 -3.70 -4.11
CA LEU A 158 -14.37 -2.55 -3.87
C LEU A 158 -13.72 -1.22 -4.28
N PRO A 159 -12.55 -0.80 -3.77
CA PRO A 159 -11.91 0.43 -4.24
C PRO A 159 -11.53 0.33 -5.72
N LEU A 160 -11.11 -0.84 -6.21
CA LEU A 160 -10.80 -1.04 -7.62
C LEU A 160 -12.04 -0.85 -8.50
N ALA A 161 -13.19 -1.39 -8.12
CA ALA A 161 -14.45 -1.21 -8.84
C ALA A 161 -14.90 0.27 -8.83
N VAL A 162 -14.81 0.96 -7.69
CA VAL A 162 -15.18 2.37 -7.60
C VAL A 162 -14.29 3.23 -8.48
N TYR A 163 -12.98 3.05 -8.43
CA TYR A 163 -12.08 3.87 -9.26
C TYR A 163 -12.14 3.49 -10.75
N SER A 164 -12.41 2.23 -11.10
CA SER A 164 -12.65 1.86 -12.49
C SER A 164 -13.97 2.45 -13.03
N LEU A 165 -15.04 2.47 -12.22
CA LEU A 165 -16.29 3.14 -12.59
C LEU A 165 -16.11 4.65 -12.76
N LEU A 166 -15.34 5.31 -11.87
CA LEU A 166 -15.00 6.71 -12.00
C LEU A 166 -14.19 6.97 -13.28
N ALA A 167 -13.22 6.13 -13.60
CA ALA A 167 -12.46 6.26 -14.85
C ALA A 167 -13.36 6.07 -16.09
N ILE A 168 -14.25 5.08 -16.08
CA ILE A 168 -15.22 4.84 -17.14
C ILE A 168 -16.12 6.07 -17.30
N ALA A 169 -16.64 6.60 -16.21
CA ALA A 169 -17.54 7.77 -16.22
C ALA A 169 -16.81 9.06 -16.66
N GLU A 170 -15.49 9.16 -16.46
CA GLU A 170 -14.70 10.31 -16.90
C GLU A 170 -14.34 10.24 -18.38
N PHE A 171 -13.90 9.07 -18.89
CA PHE A 171 -13.27 8.97 -20.20
C PHE A 171 -14.22 8.50 -21.33
N ILE A 172 -15.37 7.88 -21.01
CA ILE A 172 -16.29 7.40 -22.05
C ILE A 172 -17.24 8.49 -22.55
N PRO A 173 -17.90 9.30 -21.67
CA PRO A 173 -18.75 10.38 -22.13
C PRO A 173 -17.93 11.56 -22.63
N GLU A 174 -18.38 12.20 -23.70
CA GLU A 174 -17.82 13.47 -24.17
C GLU A 174 -18.06 14.56 -23.10
N GLY A 175 -16.99 15.29 -22.70
CA GLY A 175 -17.08 16.44 -21.79
C GLY A 175 -16.58 16.21 -20.35
N ASN A 176 -15.96 15.05 -20.06
CA ASN A 176 -15.31 14.76 -18.77
C ASN A 176 -16.19 15.14 -17.55
N PRO A 177 -17.33 14.45 -17.35
CA PRO A 177 -18.35 14.91 -16.40
C PRO A 177 -17.87 14.93 -14.94
N ILE A 178 -16.92 14.08 -14.54
CA ILE A 178 -16.41 14.07 -13.18
C ILE A 178 -15.49 15.26 -12.94
N SER A 179 -14.60 15.56 -13.87
CA SER A 179 -13.74 16.76 -13.81
C SER A 179 -14.59 18.04 -13.80
N THR A 180 -15.67 18.09 -14.58
CA THR A 180 -16.61 19.22 -14.56
C THR A 180 -17.34 19.32 -13.21
N PHE A 181 -17.76 18.19 -12.63
CA PHE A 181 -18.37 18.16 -11.29
C PHE A 181 -17.41 18.64 -10.22
N THR A 182 -16.15 18.18 -10.23
CA THR A 182 -15.16 18.62 -9.24
C THR A 182 -14.75 20.07 -9.42
N MET A 183 -14.77 20.61 -10.65
CA MET A 183 -14.60 22.02 -10.95
C MET A 183 -15.69 22.86 -10.28
N ASN A 184 -16.96 22.54 -10.57
CA ASN A 184 -18.10 23.26 -9.99
C ASN A 184 -18.13 23.18 -8.47
N LEU A 185 -17.74 22.05 -7.88
CA LEU A 185 -17.65 21.89 -6.45
C LEU A 185 -16.53 22.73 -5.84
N GLY A 186 -15.36 22.79 -6.48
CA GLY A 186 -14.25 23.64 -6.06
C GLY A 186 -14.56 25.13 -6.16
N GLU A 187 -15.24 25.55 -7.23
CA GLU A 187 -15.72 26.94 -7.39
C GLU A 187 -16.77 27.29 -6.31
N GLY A 188 -17.71 26.36 -6.05
CA GLY A 188 -18.67 26.51 -4.97
C GLY A 188 -18.01 26.68 -3.59
N PHE A 189 -16.83 26.06 -3.36
CA PHE A 189 -16.06 26.34 -2.14
C PHE A 189 -15.44 27.74 -2.14
N ILE A 190 -14.89 28.19 -3.26
CA ILE A 190 -14.28 29.53 -3.36
C ILE A 190 -15.33 30.61 -3.09
N GLU A 191 -16.52 30.45 -3.66
CA GLU A 191 -17.67 31.38 -3.49
C GLU A 191 -18.34 31.25 -2.13
N GLY A 192 -18.04 30.22 -1.35
CA GLY A 192 -18.71 29.95 -0.08
C GLY A 192 -20.15 29.43 -0.23
N SER A 193 -20.47 28.78 -1.33
CA SER A 193 -21.82 28.32 -1.62
C SER A 193 -22.29 27.22 -0.64
N LEU A 194 -23.42 27.44 0.03
CA LEU A 194 -24.02 26.50 0.97
C LEU A 194 -24.24 25.09 0.39
N PRO A 195 -24.76 24.92 -0.85
CA PRO A 195 -24.98 23.57 -1.41
C PRO A 195 -23.71 22.76 -1.58
N ALA A 196 -22.57 23.38 -1.94
CA ALA A 196 -21.29 22.70 -2.07
C ALA A 196 -20.83 22.11 -0.74
N TYR A 197 -20.88 22.92 0.34
CA TYR A 197 -20.51 22.44 1.68
C TYR A 197 -21.47 21.40 2.22
N LEU A 198 -22.80 21.62 2.08
CA LEU A 198 -23.80 20.69 2.56
C LEU A 198 -23.69 19.31 1.89
N SER A 199 -23.43 19.27 0.60
CA SER A 199 -23.25 18.01 -0.13
C SER A 199 -22.10 17.18 0.45
N VAL A 200 -20.96 17.80 0.70
CA VAL A 200 -19.79 17.11 1.27
C VAL A 200 -20.02 16.72 2.73
N ILE A 201 -20.65 17.58 3.54
CA ILE A 201 -20.95 17.28 4.94
C ILE A 201 -21.92 16.09 5.04
N ILE A 202 -22.95 16.04 4.20
CA ILE A 202 -23.89 14.90 4.16
C ILE A 202 -23.14 13.61 3.82
N LEU A 203 -22.23 13.64 2.84
CA LEU A 203 -21.41 12.48 2.48
C LEU A 203 -20.48 12.07 3.64
N ILE A 204 -19.89 13.01 4.34
CA ILE A 204 -19.04 12.72 5.52
C ILE A 204 -19.89 12.03 6.60
N LEU A 205 -21.07 12.55 6.93
CA LEU A 205 -21.95 11.96 7.93
C LEU A 205 -22.39 10.54 7.53
N LEU A 206 -22.70 10.32 6.25
CA LEU A 206 -23.01 9.00 5.72
C LEU A 206 -21.82 8.05 5.89
N MET A 207 -20.60 8.49 5.55
CA MET A 207 -19.39 7.69 5.70
C MET A 207 -19.04 7.40 7.16
N ILE A 208 -19.25 8.34 8.07
CA ILE A 208 -19.11 8.11 9.51
C ILE A 208 -20.10 7.04 9.97
N PHE A 209 -21.36 7.13 9.56
CA PHE A 209 -22.40 6.15 9.92
C PHE A 209 -22.06 4.74 9.43
N ILE A 210 -21.62 4.60 8.17
CA ILE A 210 -21.22 3.32 7.59
C ILE A 210 -19.99 2.75 8.33
N ASN A 211 -18.95 3.57 8.53
CA ASN A 211 -17.74 3.16 9.25
C ASN A 211 -18.06 2.71 10.68
N ARG A 212 -18.87 3.49 11.39
CA ARG A 212 -19.29 3.18 12.75
C ARG A 212 -20.01 1.83 12.83
N THR A 213 -21.00 1.63 11.97
CA THR A 213 -21.79 0.41 11.94
C THR A 213 -20.93 -0.82 11.62
N LEU A 214 -20.05 -0.69 10.64
CA LEU A 214 -19.12 -1.74 10.27
C LEU A 214 -18.12 -2.04 11.39
N GLN A 215 -17.52 -1.03 12.01
CA GLN A 215 -16.55 -1.23 13.09
C GLN A 215 -17.18 -1.93 14.29
N ILE A 216 -18.41 -1.56 14.66
CA ILE A 216 -19.15 -2.24 15.73
C ILE A 216 -19.38 -3.71 15.37
N ARG A 217 -19.88 -4.00 14.17
CA ARG A 217 -20.15 -5.37 13.70
C ARG A 217 -18.88 -6.23 13.69
N LEU A 218 -17.77 -5.68 13.18
CA LEU A 218 -16.50 -6.39 13.08
C LEU A 218 -15.88 -6.64 14.45
N LEU A 219 -15.98 -5.68 15.37
CA LEU A 219 -15.49 -5.83 16.72
C LEU A 219 -16.20 -6.99 17.45
N TYR A 220 -17.53 -7.09 17.32
CA TYR A 220 -18.29 -8.18 17.91
C TYR A 220 -17.96 -9.53 17.24
N SER A 221 -17.76 -9.56 15.93
CA SER A 221 -17.38 -10.78 15.23
C SER A 221 -15.96 -11.27 15.60
N GLU A 222 -15.01 -10.38 15.87
CA GLU A 222 -13.67 -10.76 16.34
C GLU A 222 -13.69 -11.35 17.76
N ILE A 223 -14.55 -10.82 18.63
CA ILE A 223 -14.69 -11.32 20.01
C ILE A 223 -15.39 -12.69 20.05
N SER A 224 -16.36 -12.93 19.15
CA SER A 224 -17.10 -14.19 19.07
C SER A 224 -16.41 -15.30 18.28
N LYS A 225 -15.33 -14.97 17.55
CA LYS A 225 -14.51 -15.98 16.86
C LYS A 225 -13.70 -16.74 17.90
N VAL A 226 -14.24 -17.82 18.43
CA VAL A 226 -13.44 -18.92 19.00
C VAL A 226 -12.56 -19.39 17.83
N GLU A 227 -11.24 -19.39 18.03
CA GLU A 227 -10.31 -19.95 17.05
C GLU A 227 -10.60 -21.45 16.92
N ASP A 228 -11.47 -21.80 15.98
CA ASP A 228 -11.59 -23.16 15.49
C ASP A 228 -10.26 -23.51 14.80
N THR A 229 -9.35 -24.01 15.57
CA THR A 229 -8.13 -24.65 15.10
C THR A 229 -8.48 -25.98 14.43
N LYS A 230 -9.15 -25.92 13.28
CA LYS A 230 -9.27 -27.09 12.42
C LYS A 230 -7.87 -27.51 12.02
N ILE A 231 -7.37 -28.54 12.68
CA ILE A 231 -6.12 -29.22 12.33
C ILE A 231 -6.37 -29.83 10.95
N LYS A 232 -5.98 -29.10 9.90
CA LYS A 232 -6.00 -29.68 8.55
C LYS A 232 -4.93 -30.76 8.49
N HIS A 233 -5.34 -31.98 8.17
CA HIS A 233 -4.42 -33.07 7.86
C HIS A 233 -3.40 -32.58 6.85
N VAL A 234 -2.14 -32.66 7.23
CA VAL A 234 -1.03 -32.22 6.37
C VAL A 234 -0.60 -33.41 5.55
N SER A 235 -0.68 -33.30 4.22
CA SER A 235 -0.10 -34.27 3.31
C SER A 235 1.39 -34.45 3.65
N GLU A 236 1.77 -35.69 3.90
CA GLU A 236 3.16 -36.08 4.04
C GLU A 236 3.79 -36.07 2.65
N TYR A 237 4.64 -35.11 2.34
CA TYR A 237 5.39 -35.06 1.08
C TYR A 237 6.52 -36.07 1.09
N LYS A 238 6.18 -37.40 0.97
CA LYS A 238 7.14 -38.53 1.05
C LYS A 238 8.26 -38.45 0.01
N PHE A 239 8.05 -37.77 -1.13
CA PHE A 239 9.08 -37.62 -2.15
C PHE A 239 10.29 -36.77 -1.68
N LEU A 240 10.12 -35.94 -0.64
CA LEU A 240 11.19 -35.12 -0.07
C LEU A 240 12.12 -35.93 0.86
N ASP A 241 11.71 -37.11 1.31
CA ASP A 241 12.54 -37.94 2.21
C ASP A 241 13.83 -38.42 1.48
N ARG A 242 13.83 -38.41 0.15
CA ARG A 242 14.98 -38.72 -0.69
C ARG A 242 16.15 -37.73 -0.51
N TYR A 243 15.89 -36.52 -0.04
CA TYR A 243 16.88 -35.43 0.11
C TYR A 243 17.40 -35.27 1.55
N GLY A 244 17.10 -36.23 2.46
CA GLY A 244 17.57 -36.21 3.86
C GLY A 244 17.17 -34.95 4.61
N GLU A 245 18.09 -34.40 5.42
CA GLU A 245 17.84 -33.21 6.25
C GLU A 245 17.32 -32.00 5.45
N ILE A 246 17.88 -31.75 4.25
CA ILE A 246 17.44 -30.64 3.41
C ILE A 246 15.98 -30.84 2.97
N GLY A 247 15.59 -32.09 2.69
CA GLY A 247 14.21 -32.44 2.35
C GLY A 247 13.24 -32.16 3.48
N GLU A 248 13.64 -32.40 4.73
CA GLU A 248 12.83 -32.05 5.90
C GLU A 248 12.64 -30.54 6.07
N TYR A 249 13.70 -29.75 5.89
CA TYR A 249 13.59 -28.28 5.93
C TYR A 249 12.72 -27.75 4.77
N ILE A 250 12.83 -28.28 3.55
CA ILE A 250 11.94 -27.93 2.44
C ILE A 250 10.48 -28.25 2.78
N ARG A 251 10.23 -29.40 3.42
CA ARG A 251 8.89 -29.79 3.89
C ARG A 251 8.34 -28.80 4.92
N LEU A 252 9.16 -28.36 5.88
CA LEU A 252 8.79 -27.34 6.85
C LEU A 252 8.43 -26.02 6.17
N GLU A 253 9.21 -25.58 5.20
CA GLU A 253 8.95 -24.37 4.43
C GLU A 253 7.66 -24.47 3.62
N LEU A 254 7.42 -25.57 2.91
CA LEU A 254 6.17 -25.81 2.18
C LEU A 254 4.96 -25.75 3.12
N LYS A 255 5.07 -26.36 4.31
CA LYS A 255 4.03 -26.29 5.33
C LYS A 255 3.82 -24.84 5.81
N LEU A 256 4.90 -24.05 5.94
CA LEU A 256 4.85 -22.64 6.32
C LEU A 256 4.08 -21.84 5.26
N TYR A 257 4.38 -21.99 3.98
CA TYR A 257 3.69 -21.31 2.88
C TYR A 257 2.21 -21.68 2.77
N LEU A 258 1.87 -22.96 2.96
CA LEU A 258 0.52 -23.46 2.76
C LEU A 258 -0.39 -23.25 3.98
N ARG A 259 0.14 -23.26 5.20
CA ARG A 259 -0.64 -23.19 6.44
C ARG A 259 -0.78 -21.78 6.98
N ASN A 260 0.28 -20.98 6.92
CA ASN A 260 0.30 -19.69 7.59
C ASN A 260 -0.41 -18.61 6.77
N LYS A 261 -1.36 -17.94 7.41
CA LYS A 261 -2.20 -16.93 6.76
C LYS A 261 -1.38 -15.75 6.26
N THR A 262 -0.38 -15.32 7.04
CA THR A 262 0.49 -14.18 6.69
C THR A 262 1.29 -14.46 5.43
N VAL A 263 2.04 -15.58 5.41
CA VAL A 263 2.90 -15.98 4.28
C VAL A 263 2.08 -16.20 3.01
N LYS A 264 0.95 -16.94 3.14
CA LYS A 264 0.03 -17.20 2.03
C LYS A 264 -0.55 -15.93 1.43
N THR A 265 -0.85 -14.92 2.24
CA THR A 265 -1.40 -13.65 1.74
C THR A 265 -0.32 -12.82 1.06
N GLN A 266 0.89 -12.77 1.61
CA GLN A 266 2.04 -12.09 0.97
C GLN A 266 2.36 -12.72 -0.38
N PHE A 267 2.43 -14.06 -0.45
CA PHE A 267 2.65 -14.76 -1.70
C PHE A 267 1.59 -14.45 -2.75
N ARG A 268 0.29 -14.48 -2.37
CA ARG A 268 -0.81 -14.13 -3.29
C ARG A 268 -0.73 -12.69 -3.77
N MET A 269 -0.40 -11.74 -2.89
CA MET A 269 -0.25 -10.34 -3.27
C MET A 269 0.92 -10.15 -4.26
N GLY A 270 2.08 -10.76 -3.97
CA GLY A 270 3.21 -10.75 -4.90
C GLY A 270 2.86 -11.37 -6.26
N PHE A 271 2.09 -12.46 -6.27
CA PHE A 271 1.63 -13.11 -7.48
C PHE A 271 0.68 -12.24 -8.32
N ILE A 272 -0.26 -11.54 -7.67
CA ILE A 272 -1.19 -10.62 -8.35
C ILE A 272 -0.41 -9.45 -8.97
N ILE A 273 0.52 -8.84 -8.22
CA ILE A 273 1.34 -7.74 -8.71
C ILE A 273 2.21 -8.20 -9.90
N MET A 274 2.80 -9.39 -9.81
CA MET A 274 3.60 -9.97 -10.88
C MET A 274 2.78 -10.16 -12.16
N ILE A 275 1.56 -10.70 -12.06
CA ILE A 275 0.66 -10.83 -13.22
C ILE A 275 0.32 -9.45 -13.79
N ALA A 276 -0.01 -8.47 -12.95
CA ALA A 276 -0.34 -7.12 -13.40
C ALA A 276 0.81 -6.49 -14.19
N PHE A 277 2.04 -6.56 -13.68
CA PHE A 277 3.22 -6.07 -14.42
C PHE A 277 3.50 -6.84 -15.71
N SER A 278 3.32 -8.14 -15.71
CA SER A 278 3.47 -8.96 -16.93
C SER A 278 2.43 -8.60 -18.00
N CYS A 279 1.18 -8.34 -17.59
CA CYS A 279 0.13 -7.88 -18.49
C CYS A 279 0.44 -6.50 -19.05
N VAL A 280 0.85 -5.55 -18.20
CA VAL A 280 1.25 -4.21 -18.64
C VAL A 280 2.38 -4.32 -19.67
N LEU A 281 3.40 -5.10 -19.39
CA LEU A 281 4.54 -5.29 -20.28
C LEU A 281 4.13 -5.95 -21.63
N ALA A 282 3.20 -6.90 -21.60
CA ALA A 282 2.77 -7.63 -22.79
C ALA A 282 1.81 -6.85 -23.69
N PHE A 283 0.96 -5.99 -23.11
CA PHE A 283 -0.16 -5.37 -23.83
C PHE A 283 -0.06 -3.86 -24.00
N THR A 284 0.92 -3.17 -23.35
CA THR A 284 1.07 -1.71 -23.44
C THR A 284 2.49 -1.32 -23.86
N ASP A 285 2.60 -0.19 -24.57
CA ASP A 285 3.87 0.42 -24.99
C ASP A 285 4.27 1.58 -24.05
N VAL A 286 3.47 1.86 -23.03
CA VAL A 286 3.62 3.02 -22.13
C VAL A 286 4.96 3.00 -21.39
N TYR A 287 5.54 1.83 -21.17
CA TYR A 287 6.77 1.66 -20.38
C TYR A 287 7.98 1.19 -21.18
N ASP A 288 8.03 1.42 -22.49
CA ASP A 288 9.14 0.95 -23.35
C ASP A 288 10.53 1.37 -22.82
N ARG A 289 10.65 2.57 -22.25
CA ARG A 289 11.89 3.05 -21.61
C ARG A 289 12.21 2.37 -20.27
N MET A 290 11.22 1.77 -19.62
CA MET A 290 11.35 1.12 -18.31
C MET A 290 11.21 -0.41 -18.39
N THR A 291 11.22 -0.99 -19.57
CA THR A 291 11.07 -2.42 -19.78
C THR A 291 12.02 -3.25 -18.93
N ASN A 292 13.29 -2.86 -18.87
CA ASN A 292 14.33 -3.52 -18.09
C ASN A 292 14.00 -3.54 -16.60
N PHE A 293 13.58 -2.40 -16.05
CA PHE A 293 13.20 -2.27 -14.65
C PHE A 293 12.00 -3.15 -14.31
N ILE A 294 10.96 -3.14 -15.15
CA ILE A 294 9.76 -3.95 -14.96
C ILE A 294 10.07 -5.44 -15.04
N CYS A 295 10.98 -5.87 -15.92
CA CYS A 295 11.42 -7.25 -16.02
C CYS A 295 12.15 -7.71 -14.76
N ILE A 296 13.14 -6.94 -14.28
CA ILE A 296 13.87 -7.26 -13.04
C ILE A 296 12.87 -7.33 -11.87
N TYR A 297 12.00 -6.35 -11.76
CA TYR A 297 11.01 -6.28 -10.69
C TYR A 297 10.05 -7.48 -10.72
N ASN A 298 9.65 -7.93 -11.90
CA ASN A 298 8.75 -9.06 -12.08
C ASN A 298 9.37 -10.37 -11.57
N PHE A 299 10.65 -10.61 -11.82
CA PHE A 299 11.37 -11.77 -11.26
C PHE A 299 11.66 -11.60 -9.76
N ALA A 300 11.94 -10.38 -9.30
CA ALA A 300 12.36 -10.11 -7.92
C ALA A 300 11.18 -10.05 -6.92
N ILE A 301 9.95 -9.74 -7.35
CA ILE A 301 8.82 -9.45 -6.45
C ILE A 301 8.47 -10.60 -5.51
N LEU A 302 8.41 -11.84 -6.03
CA LEU A 302 8.10 -13.01 -5.21
C LEU A 302 9.20 -13.29 -4.19
N PRO A 303 10.50 -13.36 -4.56
CA PRO A 303 11.59 -13.48 -3.60
C PRO A 303 11.65 -12.35 -2.58
N VAL A 304 11.42 -11.11 -2.98
CA VAL A 304 11.40 -9.98 -2.04
C VAL A 304 10.32 -10.15 -0.98
N MET A 305 9.14 -10.61 -1.36
CA MET A 305 8.04 -10.86 -0.43
C MET A 305 8.28 -12.07 0.49
N THR A 306 9.07 -13.05 0.06
CA THR A 306 9.30 -14.29 0.81
C THR A 306 10.64 -14.30 1.54
N LEU A 307 11.76 -14.09 0.83
CA LEU A 307 13.10 -14.11 1.42
C LEU A 307 13.44 -12.87 2.24
N GLY A 308 12.86 -11.70 1.90
CA GLY A 308 13.08 -10.47 2.66
C GLY A 308 12.67 -10.56 4.14
N GLN A 309 11.81 -11.52 4.49
CA GLN A 309 11.31 -11.74 5.85
C GLN A 309 11.59 -13.16 6.37
N VAL A 310 12.52 -13.84 5.77
CA VAL A 310 12.76 -15.28 5.99
C VAL A 310 13.01 -15.63 7.44
N MET A 311 13.80 -14.84 8.18
CA MET A 311 14.08 -15.07 9.61
C MET A 311 12.99 -14.51 10.54
N CYS A 312 12.11 -13.64 10.04
CA CYS A 312 11.03 -13.07 10.83
C CYS A 312 9.95 -14.11 11.20
N PHE A 313 9.73 -15.09 10.33
CA PHE A 313 8.76 -16.16 10.55
C PHE A 313 9.28 -17.22 11.53
N GLU A 314 10.58 -17.41 11.59
CA GLU A 314 11.24 -18.40 12.40
C GLU A 314 11.60 -17.90 13.80
N GLY A 315 11.60 -16.58 14.00
CA GLY A 315 11.91 -15.99 15.31
C GLY A 315 11.06 -16.51 16.46
N ASN A 316 9.93 -17.18 16.17
CA ASN A 316 9.08 -17.79 17.18
C ASN A 316 9.57 -19.18 17.65
N TYR A 317 10.41 -19.86 16.89
CA TYR A 317 10.92 -21.20 17.20
C TYR A 317 12.42 -21.37 16.93
N LEU A 318 13.11 -20.29 16.55
CA LEU A 318 14.56 -20.31 16.29
C LEU A 318 15.36 -20.80 17.49
N ASP A 319 15.00 -20.37 18.71
CA ASP A 319 15.64 -20.81 19.95
C ASP A 319 15.50 -22.33 20.13
N GLY A 320 14.36 -22.91 19.73
CA GLY A 320 14.15 -24.36 19.75
C GLY A 320 15.02 -25.12 18.76
N LEU A 321 15.25 -24.55 17.56
CA LEU A 321 16.17 -25.15 16.56
C LEU A 321 17.62 -25.06 17.04
N MET A 322 18.01 -23.93 17.63
CA MET A 322 19.36 -23.76 18.19
C MET A 322 19.65 -24.71 19.38
N SER A 323 18.66 -24.92 20.24
CA SER A 323 18.81 -25.85 21.40
C SER A 323 18.97 -27.30 20.92
N ARG A 324 18.43 -27.67 19.77
CA ARG A 324 18.58 -28.99 19.14
C ARG A 324 19.86 -29.11 18.31
N LYS A 325 20.72 -28.08 18.27
CA LYS A 325 21.93 -28.03 17.43
C LYS A 325 21.69 -28.28 15.96
N GLU A 326 20.53 -27.86 15.46
CA GLU A 326 20.19 -28.01 14.04
C GLU A 326 21.00 -27.05 13.16
N SER A 327 21.29 -27.46 11.91
CA SER A 327 22.13 -26.67 11.00
C SER A 327 21.34 -25.54 10.37
N ILE A 328 21.62 -24.29 10.79
CA ILE A 328 21.06 -23.08 10.18
C ILE A 328 21.45 -22.98 8.69
N TYR A 329 22.65 -23.47 8.33
CA TYR A 329 23.10 -23.48 6.95
C TYR A 329 22.18 -24.35 6.07
N ASN A 330 21.82 -25.55 6.52
CA ASN A 330 20.92 -26.45 5.79
C ASN A 330 19.51 -25.84 5.68
N LEU A 331 19.04 -25.13 6.72
CA LEU A 331 17.79 -24.39 6.69
C LEU A 331 17.80 -23.28 5.62
N LEU A 332 18.84 -22.45 5.58
CA LEU A 332 18.98 -21.38 4.59
C LEU A 332 19.10 -21.95 3.16
N ARG A 333 19.83 -23.05 3.01
CA ARG A 333 19.96 -23.76 1.74
C ARG A 333 18.62 -24.32 1.24
N ALA A 334 17.80 -24.88 2.13
CA ALA A 334 16.47 -25.33 1.80
C ALA A 334 15.56 -24.17 1.33
N LYS A 335 15.62 -23.01 2.00
CA LYS A 335 14.91 -21.79 1.61
C LYS A 335 15.35 -21.27 0.24
N TYR A 336 16.65 -21.29 -0.02
CA TYR A 336 17.21 -20.91 -1.32
C TYR A 336 16.65 -21.80 -2.44
N TYR A 337 16.71 -23.12 -2.28
CA TYR A 337 16.21 -24.07 -3.28
C TYR A 337 14.70 -23.94 -3.53
N LEU A 338 13.92 -23.76 -2.46
CA LEU A 338 12.49 -23.58 -2.60
C LEU A 338 12.16 -22.29 -3.38
N ASN A 339 12.87 -21.20 -3.12
CA ASN A 339 12.66 -19.95 -3.85
C ASN A 339 13.15 -20.03 -5.30
N CYS A 340 14.20 -20.79 -5.61
CA CYS A 340 14.57 -21.11 -6.99
C CYS A 340 13.44 -21.85 -7.74
N LEU A 341 12.76 -22.79 -7.09
CA LEU A 341 11.59 -23.46 -7.67
C LEU A 341 10.41 -22.48 -7.88
N ILE A 342 10.19 -21.55 -6.94
CA ILE A 342 9.15 -20.52 -7.06
C ILE A 342 9.41 -19.60 -8.26
N LEU A 343 10.66 -19.35 -8.64
CA LEU A 343 11.01 -18.53 -9.81
C LEU A 343 10.59 -19.16 -11.15
N LEU A 344 10.23 -20.44 -11.20
CA LEU A 344 9.62 -21.03 -12.39
C LEU A 344 8.29 -20.37 -12.74
N ILE A 345 7.55 -19.85 -11.74
CA ILE A 345 6.27 -19.18 -11.96
C ILE A 345 6.43 -17.91 -12.80
N PRO A 346 7.24 -16.90 -12.40
CA PRO A 346 7.48 -15.73 -13.24
C PRO A 346 8.11 -16.08 -14.59
N SER A 347 8.97 -17.10 -14.66
CA SER A 347 9.56 -17.54 -15.93
C SER A 347 8.50 -17.99 -16.93
N LEU A 348 7.50 -18.77 -16.48
CA LEU A 348 6.38 -19.20 -17.32
C LEU A 348 5.50 -18.03 -17.78
N ILE A 349 5.23 -17.07 -16.90
CA ILE A 349 4.40 -15.91 -17.22
C ILE A 349 5.11 -14.96 -18.20
N MET A 350 6.45 -14.84 -18.09
CA MET A 350 7.25 -14.00 -18.99
C MET A 350 7.35 -14.56 -20.42
N ILE A 351 6.88 -15.78 -20.68
CA ILE A 351 6.76 -16.31 -22.03
C ILE A 351 5.81 -15.43 -22.88
N ILE A 352 4.75 -14.85 -22.30
CA ILE A 352 3.79 -14.02 -23.02
C ILE A 352 4.44 -12.76 -23.61
N PRO A 353 5.16 -11.92 -22.84
CA PRO A 353 5.92 -10.78 -23.39
C PRO A 353 6.99 -11.18 -24.42
N ILE A 354 7.63 -12.35 -24.24
CA ILE A 354 8.63 -12.86 -25.18
C ILE A 354 8.00 -13.19 -26.54
N ILE A 355 6.86 -13.89 -26.56
CA ILE A 355 6.12 -14.22 -27.80
C ILE A 355 5.67 -12.95 -28.51
N ARG A 356 5.32 -11.90 -27.75
CA ARG A 356 4.95 -10.59 -28.28
C ARG A 356 6.14 -9.76 -28.79
N GLY A 357 7.37 -10.26 -28.70
CA GLY A 357 8.56 -9.57 -29.16
C GLY A 357 9.02 -8.36 -28.31
N LYS A 358 8.42 -8.17 -27.12
CA LYS A 358 8.77 -7.05 -26.24
C LYS A 358 10.10 -7.27 -25.50
N ILE A 359 10.48 -8.54 -25.31
CA ILE A 359 11.69 -8.93 -24.57
C ILE A 359 12.35 -10.08 -25.32
N SER A 360 13.68 -10.06 -25.43
CA SER A 360 14.43 -11.20 -25.98
C SER A 360 14.47 -12.34 -24.94
N PRO A 361 14.45 -13.61 -25.39
CA PRO A 361 14.58 -14.76 -24.48
C PRO A 361 15.87 -14.73 -23.66
N LEU A 362 16.98 -14.27 -24.28
CA LEU A 362 18.28 -14.14 -23.63
C LEU A 362 18.22 -13.14 -22.45
N MET A 363 17.51 -12.05 -22.65
CA MET A 363 17.33 -11.02 -21.63
C MET A 363 16.52 -11.54 -20.44
N ALA A 364 15.46 -12.30 -20.68
CA ALA A 364 14.68 -12.94 -19.62
C ALA A 364 15.53 -13.92 -18.79
N VAL A 365 16.35 -14.73 -19.43
CA VAL A 365 17.28 -15.66 -18.77
C VAL A 365 18.32 -14.87 -17.95
N SER A 366 18.86 -13.77 -18.48
CA SER A 366 19.81 -12.93 -17.76
C SER A 366 19.21 -12.35 -16.47
N TYR A 367 17.97 -11.87 -16.51
CA TYR A 367 17.28 -11.35 -15.31
C TYR A 367 16.95 -12.45 -14.30
N LEU A 368 16.62 -13.65 -14.78
CA LEU A 368 16.42 -14.79 -13.91
C LEU A 368 17.72 -15.14 -13.16
N LEU A 369 18.86 -15.23 -13.88
CA LEU A 369 20.16 -15.53 -13.28
C LEU A 369 20.59 -14.41 -12.31
N PHE A 370 20.38 -13.15 -12.68
CA PHE A 370 20.62 -12.02 -11.81
C PHE A 370 19.79 -12.11 -10.51
N THR A 371 18.53 -12.49 -10.60
CA THR A 371 17.67 -12.64 -9.43
C THR A 371 18.14 -13.78 -8.52
N VAL A 372 18.50 -14.93 -9.07
CA VAL A 372 18.99 -16.09 -8.31
C VAL A 372 20.34 -15.79 -7.64
N GLY A 373 21.23 -15.05 -8.32
CA GLY A 373 22.53 -14.68 -7.79
C GLY A 373 22.45 -13.46 -6.88
N ALA A 374 22.32 -12.28 -7.47
CA ALA A 374 22.48 -11.00 -6.75
C ALA A 374 21.32 -10.69 -5.80
N VAL A 375 20.06 -10.86 -6.27
CA VAL A 375 18.88 -10.50 -5.44
C VAL A 375 18.76 -11.47 -4.26
N PHE A 376 18.90 -12.78 -4.46
CA PHE A 376 18.81 -13.74 -3.37
C PHE A 376 19.93 -13.54 -2.36
N PHE A 377 21.15 -13.29 -2.82
CA PHE A 377 22.28 -13.00 -1.94
C PHE A 377 22.00 -11.79 -1.05
N THR A 378 21.58 -10.68 -1.64
CA THR A 378 21.27 -9.46 -0.88
C THR A 378 20.11 -9.66 0.10
N LEU A 379 19.06 -10.38 -0.28
CA LEU A 379 17.92 -10.65 0.59
C LEU A 379 18.29 -11.57 1.77
N LEU A 380 19.11 -12.59 1.55
CA LEU A 380 19.60 -13.48 2.61
C LEU A 380 20.52 -12.72 3.58
N GLN A 381 21.38 -11.83 3.08
CA GLN A 381 22.21 -10.97 3.93
C GLN A 381 21.35 -10.02 4.77
N LEU A 382 20.34 -9.39 4.17
CA LEU A 382 19.41 -8.52 4.89
C LEU A 382 18.59 -9.25 5.96
N ALA A 383 18.28 -10.53 5.74
CA ALA A 383 17.56 -11.37 6.70
C ALA A 383 18.32 -11.52 8.02
N VAL A 384 19.64 -11.55 7.99
CA VAL A 384 20.50 -11.65 9.20
C VAL A 384 20.35 -10.41 10.10
N TYR A 385 20.17 -9.23 9.49
CA TYR A 385 20.01 -7.97 10.25
C TYR A 385 18.58 -7.73 10.75
N ASN A 386 17.61 -8.47 10.26
CA ASN A 386 16.20 -8.28 10.61
C ASN A 386 15.81 -9.13 11.84
N LYS A 387 15.92 -8.55 13.02
CA LYS A 387 15.62 -9.21 14.32
C LYS A 387 14.12 -9.23 14.69
N LYS A 388 13.22 -8.81 13.80
CA LYS A 388 11.79 -8.72 14.12
C LYS A 388 11.10 -10.06 13.91
N THR A 389 10.31 -10.48 14.90
CA THR A 389 9.42 -11.64 14.78
C THR A 389 8.07 -11.24 14.22
N LEU A 390 7.55 -12.02 13.28
CA LEU A 390 6.24 -11.83 12.67
C LEU A 390 5.27 -12.89 13.16
N PRO A 391 4.06 -12.50 13.59
CA PRO A 391 3.05 -13.48 13.97
C PRO A 391 2.55 -14.21 12.72
N LEU A 392 2.62 -15.54 12.73
CA LEU A 392 2.31 -16.42 11.60
C LEU A 392 0.85 -16.35 11.14
N ASN A 393 -0.08 -16.11 12.07
CA ASN A 393 -1.53 -16.10 11.81
C ASN A 393 -2.15 -14.69 11.79
N ALA A 394 -1.34 -13.63 11.79
CA ALA A 394 -1.86 -12.27 11.66
C ALA A 394 -2.21 -11.93 10.20
N ASN A 395 -3.13 -11.00 10.00
CA ASN A 395 -3.33 -10.44 8.66
C ASN A 395 -2.09 -9.65 8.23
N VAL A 396 -1.66 -9.80 6.97
CA VAL A 396 -0.44 -9.16 6.43
C VAL A 396 -0.47 -7.64 6.57
N MET A 397 -1.61 -7.01 6.41
CA MET A 397 -1.77 -5.58 6.62
C MET A 397 -1.67 -5.18 8.11
N ARG A 398 -1.82 -6.12 9.03
CA ARG A 398 -1.50 -5.96 10.46
C ARG A 398 0.00 -6.08 10.72
N SER A 399 0.71 -6.76 9.85
CA SER A 399 2.09 -7.18 10.01
C SER A 399 3.11 -6.28 9.29
N ASN A 400 2.74 -5.08 8.82
CA ASN A 400 3.68 -4.11 8.23
C ASN A 400 4.84 -3.68 9.16
N ARG A 401 5.02 -4.40 10.27
CA ARG A 401 6.12 -4.26 11.22
C ARG A 401 7.33 -5.17 10.94
N GLY A 402 7.27 -5.98 9.88
CA GLY A 402 8.28 -7.02 9.63
C GLY A 402 9.54 -6.54 8.90
N SER A 403 9.46 -5.51 8.05
CA SER A 403 10.66 -4.92 7.45
C SER A 403 11.21 -3.80 8.32
N SER A 404 12.52 -3.74 8.52
CA SER A 404 13.14 -2.54 9.07
C SER A 404 13.08 -1.45 7.99
N LEU A 405 12.95 -0.16 8.40
CA LEU A 405 13.02 0.96 7.45
C LEU A 405 14.31 0.93 6.62
N PHE A 406 15.41 0.49 7.23
CA PHE A 406 16.70 0.28 6.59
C PHE A 406 16.65 -0.80 5.50
N GLN A 407 15.95 -1.90 5.73
CA GLN A 407 15.75 -2.97 4.75
C GLN A 407 14.89 -2.50 3.57
N SER A 408 13.82 -1.76 3.84
CA SER A 408 12.99 -1.17 2.79
C SER A 408 13.75 -0.13 1.96
N PHE A 409 14.61 0.67 2.62
CA PHE A 409 15.47 1.65 1.96
C PHE A 409 16.54 0.96 1.09
N LEU A 410 17.22 -0.08 1.58
CA LEU A 410 18.21 -0.82 0.80
C LEU A 410 17.59 -1.53 -0.42
N ILE A 411 16.40 -2.11 -0.27
CA ILE A 411 15.66 -2.70 -1.39
C ILE A 411 15.31 -1.62 -2.42
N SER A 412 14.88 -0.46 -1.96
CA SER A 412 14.60 0.69 -2.83
C SER A 412 15.85 1.22 -3.51
N CYS A 413 16.96 1.35 -2.80
CA CYS A 413 18.25 1.77 -3.38
C CYS A 413 18.81 0.75 -4.38
N ALA A 414 18.72 -0.54 -4.07
CA ALA A 414 19.14 -1.61 -4.99
C ALA A 414 18.32 -1.61 -6.30
N SER A 415 17.03 -1.19 -6.22
CA SER A 415 16.18 -1.02 -7.41
C SER A 415 16.42 0.30 -8.16
N SER A 416 17.06 1.29 -7.54
CA SER A 416 17.31 2.61 -8.13
C SER A 416 18.74 2.75 -8.70
N CYS A 417 19.65 1.81 -8.42
CA CYS A 417 21.01 1.79 -8.93
C CYS A 417 21.16 1.17 -10.34
N HIS A 418 20.10 1.03 -11.07
CA HIS A 418 20.01 0.65 -12.48
C HIS A 418 19.22 1.72 -13.24
#